data_9161e99bd7bf09b934b85752f6cda355
#
_entry.id   9161e99bd7bf09b934b85752f6cda355
#
_cell.length_a   1.000
_cell.length_b   1.000
_cell.length_c   1.000
_cell.angle_alpha   90.00
_cell.angle_beta   90.00
_cell.angle_gamma   90.00
#
_symmetry.space_group_name_H-M   'P 1'
#
loop_
_entity.id
_entity.type
_entity.pdbx_description
1 polymer ?
#
loop_
_entity_poly.entity_id
_entity_poly.type
_entity_poly.pdbx_seq_one_letter_code
_entity_poly.pdbx_strand_id
1 'polypeptide(L)'
;MQRPYIFILYFLIFSHLFSQETNYKQKQLINFQQKLIDDKITASNQIIIFKEDKIVYQNIQNSFKPGDKEINSKTLFPIWSMSKVVTTIGILQLIEKGLININDPVSKYIPSFSNLNCMLLDPENLKISGYGRNEERTYKCKNELKIIHLLSHRSGFATPENFYVDAIRADNLEELMDIISKEPLHYEPGTNYLYGVNQSILGRVAEVVYGKSFDVFLKESLFIPLEMFDTGFYLDKKTKKLLQPVYLKSSNIEGFNEDGITRLGNMMTYHKESQTPLGAEGILTTSKDFSNFCEMLLYGGVFNNKQIISSESIKLMTQKFSESYPKEYWGEKYLLGFYKGLSVFVLEDPKKMKLKAPKNIFGWPGLQNTFFWIDPENFLYGIFMSRSMTRGLPYDTILNSVYEIF
;
A
#
# COMPACT_ATOMS: atom_id res chain seq x y z
N MET A 1 3.54 -22.42 59.47
CA MET A 1 4.31 -21.68 58.47
C MET A 1 4.58 -22.59 57.24
N GLN A 2 3.66 -22.76 56.31
CA GLN A 2 3.89 -23.49 55.09
C GLN A 2 2.91 -23.00 54.00
N ARG A 3 3.09 -21.76 53.47
CA ARG A 3 2.31 -21.30 52.32
C ARG A 3 3.01 -20.37 51.28
N PRO A 4 4.33 -20.16 51.23
CA PRO A 4 4.91 -19.41 50.13
C PRO A 4 5.33 -20.27 48.92
N TYR A 5 5.59 -21.58 49.10
CA TYR A 5 6.11 -22.43 47.99
C TYR A 5 5.09 -22.81 46.92
N ILE A 6 3.81 -22.86 47.25
CA ILE A 6 2.76 -23.22 46.30
C ILE A 6 2.54 -22.09 45.27
N PHE A 7 2.64 -20.81 45.68
CA PHE A 7 2.49 -19.68 44.75
C PHE A 7 3.66 -19.55 43.77
N ILE A 8 4.88 -19.86 44.18
CA ILE A 8 6.07 -19.84 43.32
C ILE A 8 6.00 -20.96 42.30
N LEU A 9 5.54 -22.16 42.69
CA LEU A 9 5.40 -23.31 41.76
C LEU A 9 4.32 -23.05 40.69
N TYR A 10 3.17 -22.45 41.05
CA TYR A 10 2.12 -22.05 40.11
C TYR A 10 2.64 -20.99 39.15
N PHE A 11 3.41 -20.01 39.60
CA PHE A 11 3.99 -18.97 38.76
C PHE A 11 5.03 -19.53 37.76
N LEU A 12 5.86 -20.46 38.19
CA LEU A 12 6.84 -21.14 37.33
C LEU A 12 6.17 -22.07 36.31
N ILE A 13 5.14 -22.80 36.68
CA ILE A 13 4.38 -23.67 35.75
C ILE A 13 3.65 -22.80 34.73
N PHE A 14 3.02 -21.70 35.16
CA PHE A 14 2.31 -20.78 34.28
C PHE A 14 3.26 -20.10 33.31
N SER A 15 4.43 -19.64 33.78
CA SER A 15 5.44 -19.03 32.91
C SER A 15 6.04 -20.03 31.91
N HIS A 16 6.19 -21.30 32.30
CA HIS A 16 6.69 -22.35 31.40
C HIS A 16 5.67 -22.75 30.33
N LEU A 17 4.40 -22.88 30.70
CA LEU A 17 3.32 -23.12 29.74
C LEU A 17 3.14 -21.96 28.77
N PHE A 18 3.21 -20.71 29.25
CA PHE A 18 3.14 -19.51 28.43
C PHE A 18 4.31 -19.42 27.44
N SER A 19 5.51 -19.79 27.87
CA SER A 19 6.72 -19.84 27.03
C SER A 19 6.62 -20.94 25.97
N GLN A 20 6.08 -22.10 26.29
CA GLN A 20 5.86 -23.20 25.34
C GLN A 20 4.78 -22.85 24.30
N GLU A 21 3.70 -22.23 24.70
CA GLU A 21 2.63 -21.78 23.81
C GLU A 21 3.14 -20.69 22.84
N THR A 22 3.90 -19.72 23.33
CA THR A 22 4.49 -18.68 22.49
C THR A 22 5.46 -19.26 21.46
N ASN A 23 6.28 -20.23 21.86
CA ASN A 23 7.20 -20.93 20.97
C ASN A 23 6.47 -21.75 19.89
N TYR A 24 5.37 -22.41 20.25
CA TYR A 24 4.53 -23.15 19.32
C TYR A 24 3.90 -22.23 18.26
N LYS A 25 3.33 -21.11 18.71
CA LYS A 25 2.71 -20.09 17.85
C LYS A 25 3.69 -19.49 16.86
N GLN A 26 4.88 -19.11 17.31
CA GLN A 26 5.94 -18.60 16.44
C GLN A 26 6.37 -19.63 15.40
N LYS A 27 6.50 -20.90 15.78
CA LYS A 27 6.85 -21.97 14.87
C LYS A 27 5.82 -22.18 13.75
N GLN A 28 4.54 -21.98 14.03
CA GLN A 28 3.49 -22.05 13.01
C GLN A 28 3.68 -20.97 11.94
N LEU A 29 3.98 -19.72 12.33
CA LEU A 29 4.23 -18.64 11.37
C LEU A 29 5.52 -18.84 10.57
N ILE A 30 6.58 -19.36 11.20
CA ILE A 30 7.82 -19.73 10.49
C ILE A 30 7.52 -20.80 9.43
N ASN A 31 6.78 -21.84 9.79
CA ASN A 31 6.38 -22.89 8.84
C ASN A 31 5.50 -22.34 7.71
N PHE A 32 4.63 -21.40 8.02
CA PHE A 32 3.82 -20.72 7.01
C PHE A 32 4.71 -19.92 6.03
N GLN A 33 5.67 -19.13 6.52
CA GLN A 33 6.61 -18.39 5.68
C GLN A 33 7.45 -19.33 4.81
N GLN A 34 7.92 -20.44 5.37
CA GLN A 34 8.66 -21.46 4.62
C GLN A 34 7.78 -22.09 3.54
N LYS A 35 6.54 -22.40 3.86
CA LYS A 35 5.58 -22.94 2.88
C LYS A 35 5.35 -21.99 1.69
N LEU A 36 5.28 -20.68 1.91
CA LEU A 36 5.18 -19.70 0.81
C LEU A 36 6.38 -19.80 -0.15
N ILE A 37 7.58 -20.08 0.38
CA ILE A 37 8.80 -20.28 -0.42
C ILE A 37 8.76 -21.62 -1.15
N ASP A 38 8.37 -22.69 -0.46
CA ASP A 38 8.32 -24.05 -1.03
C ASP A 38 7.27 -24.17 -2.13
N ASP A 39 6.13 -23.53 -1.95
CA ASP A 39 5.04 -23.43 -2.95
C ASP A 39 5.37 -22.43 -4.07
N LYS A 40 6.53 -21.77 -4.02
CA LYS A 40 6.97 -20.78 -5.01
C LYS A 40 6.01 -19.59 -5.15
N ILE A 41 5.35 -19.21 -4.07
CA ILE A 41 4.49 -18.02 -4.00
C ILE A 41 5.33 -16.78 -3.76
N THR A 42 6.33 -16.89 -2.89
CA THR A 42 7.29 -15.81 -2.63
C THR A 42 8.73 -16.31 -2.75
N ALA A 43 9.67 -15.39 -2.88
CA ALA A 43 11.07 -15.57 -2.52
C ALA A 43 11.24 -15.41 -1.00
N SER A 44 12.41 -14.99 -0.56
CA SER A 44 12.63 -14.54 0.82
C SER A 44 11.55 -13.54 1.23
N ASN A 45 11.00 -13.69 2.42
CA ASN A 45 9.91 -12.89 2.92
C ASN A 45 10.07 -12.55 4.40
N GLN A 46 9.37 -11.51 4.84
CA GLN A 46 9.40 -11.05 6.22
C GLN A 46 7.99 -10.79 6.72
N ILE A 47 7.74 -11.18 7.98
CA ILE A 47 6.53 -10.82 8.73
C ILE A 47 6.92 -10.07 10.00
N ILE A 48 6.21 -8.99 10.28
CA ILE A 48 6.23 -8.29 11.56
C ILE A 48 4.80 -8.23 12.08
N ILE A 49 4.59 -8.64 13.34
CA ILE A 49 3.34 -8.46 14.07
C ILE A 49 3.65 -7.69 15.35
N PHE A 50 2.99 -6.57 15.49
CA PHE A 50 3.00 -5.74 16.69
C PHE A 50 1.65 -5.89 17.38
N LYS A 51 1.67 -6.02 18.69
CA LYS A 51 0.46 -6.08 19.51
C LYS A 51 0.78 -5.56 20.92
N GLU A 52 -0.14 -4.76 21.48
CA GLU A 52 -0.03 -4.30 22.86
C GLU A 52 1.36 -3.74 23.20
N ASP A 53 1.76 -2.69 22.47
CA ASP A 53 2.99 -1.90 22.65
C ASP A 53 4.32 -2.64 22.42
N LYS A 54 4.28 -3.80 21.77
CA LYS A 54 5.50 -4.57 21.45
C LYS A 54 5.40 -5.37 20.18
N ILE A 55 6.55 -5.65 19.56
CA ILE A 55 6.65 -6.65 18.51
C ILE A 55 6.52 -8.03 19.17
N VAL A 56 5.41 -8.73 18.86
CA VAL A 56 5.14 -10.09 19.34
C VAL A 56 5.68 -11.17 18.39
N TYR A 57 5.88 -10.81 17.12
CA TYR A 57 6.51 -11.68 16.13
C TYR A 57 7.28 -10.84 15.11
N GLN A 58 8.51 -11.23 14.85
CA GLN A 58 9.32 -10.71 13.75
C GLN A 58 10.20 -11.85 13.23
N ASN A 59 10.01 -12.21 11.97
CA ASN A 59 10.83 -13.22 11.34
C ASN A 59 11.14 -12.88 9.89
N ILE A 60 12.37 -13.15 9.51
CA ILE A 60 12.87 -13.11 8.14
C ILE A 60 13.11 -14.55 7.72
N GLN A 61 12.38 -15.00 6.70
CA GLN A 61 12.55 -16.31 6.11
C GLN A 61 13.28 -16.17 4.78
N ASN A 62 14.56 -16.54 4.75
CA ASN A 62 15.36 -16.54 3.55
C ASN A 62 15.17 -17.84 2.75
N SER A 63 15.08 -17.72 1.42
CA SER A 63 14.84 -18.87 0.55
C SER A 63 16.10 -19.69 0.31
N PHE A 64 17.28 -19.09 0.44
CA PHE A 64 18.59 -19.66 0.12
C PHE A 64 18.67 -20.27 -1.30
N LYS A 65 17.76 -19.86 -2.20
CA LYS A 65 17.77 -20.34 -3.59
C LYS A 65 18.77 -19.54 -4.42
N PRO A 66 19.38 -20.15 -5.44
CA PRO A 66 20.29 -19.44 -6.34
C PRO A 66 19.65 -18.16 -6.93
N GLY A 67 20.39 -17.06 -6.91
CA GLY A 67 19.94 -15.77 -7.43
C GLY A 67 19.07 -14.95 -6.46
N ASP A 68 18.58 -15.52 -5.35
CA ASP A 68 17.96 -14.75 -4.27
C ASP A 68 19.04 -14.13 -3.38
N LYS A 69 18.80 -12.90 -2.94
CA LYS A 69 19.62 -12.26 -1.92
C LYS A 69 18.99 -12.47 -0.55
N GLU A 70 19.81 -12.74 0.44
CA GLU A 70 19.36 -12.73 1.82
C GLU A 70 18.80 -11.35 2.17
N ILE A 71 17.60 -11.34 2.73
CA ILE A 71 16.98 -10.14 3.26
C ILE A 71 17.33 -9.97 4.73
N ASN A 72 17.39 -8.71 5.16
CA ASN A 72 17.69 -8.31 6.53
C ASN A 72 16.94 -7.01 6.88
N SER A 73 17.17 -6.46 8.05
CA SER A 73 16.50 -5.24 8.53
C SER A 73 16.77 -3.99 7.69
N LYS A 74 17.79 -4.00 6.82
CA LYS A 74 18.15 -2.90 5.91
C LYS A 74 17.67 -3.12 4.48
N THR A 75 17.02 -4.25 4.21
CA THR A 75 16.51 -4.56 2.88
C THR A 75 15.44 -3.54 2.49
N LEU A 76 15.60 -2.94 1.32
CA LEU A 76 14.63 -2.04 0.73
C LEU A 76 13.61 -2.82 -0.10
N PHE A 77 12.35 -2.51 0.14
CA PHE A 77 11.23 -3.05 -0.60
C PHE A 77 10.51 -1.93 -1.35
N PRO A 78 10.29 -2.06 -2.66
CA PRO A 78 9.30 -1.27 -3.35
C PRO A 78 7.92 -1.63 -2.80
N ILE A 79 7.25 -0.69 -2.15
CA ILE A 79 5.95 -0.98 -1.55
C ILE A 79 4.77 -0.76 -2.49
N TRP A 80 5.06 -0.29 -3.71
CA TRP A 80 4.07 -0.14 -4.77
C TRP A 80 2.80 0.56 -4.27
N SER A 81 1.66 -0.08 -4.43
CA SER A 81 0.37 0.52 -4.11
C SER A 81 0.16 0.86 -2.63
N MET A 82 0.98 0.33 -1.71
CA MET A 82 0.98 0.81 -0.33
C MET A 82 1.41 2.29 -0.23
N SER A 83 2.15 2.81 -1.23
CA SER A 83 2.48 4.24 -1.36
C SER A 83 1.25 5.13 -1.37
N LYS A 84 0.11 4.63 -1.89
CA LYS A 84 -1.15 5.40 -1.95
C LYS A 84 -1.64 5.82 -0.58
N VAL A 85 -1.49 4.96 0.42
CA VAL A 85 -1.88 5.26 1.79
C VAL A 85 -0.99 6.34 2.39
N VAL A 86 0.32 6.25 2.14
CA VAL A 86 1.30 7.25 2.58
C VAL A 86 1.02 8.61 1.95
N THR A 87 0.77 8.65 0.65
CA THR A 87 0.37 9.87 -0.08
C THR A 87 -0.93 10.46 0.48
N THR A 88 -1.92 9.61 0.74
CA THR A 88 -3.20 10.02 1.31
C THR A 88 -3.01 10.70 2.67
N ILE A 89 -2.18 10.15 3.55
CA ILE A 89 -1.84 10.78 4.85
C ILE A 89 -1.21 12.16 4.62
N GLY A 90 -0.26 12.29 3.69
CA GLY A 90 0.34 13.58 3.36
C GLY A 90 -0.70 14.62 2.88
N ILE A 91 -1.64 14.22 2.03
CA ILE A 91 -2.72 15.11 1.57
C ILE A 91 -3.66 15.48 2.72
N LEU A 92 -4.01 14.54 3.59
CA LEU A 92 -4.85 14.82 4.76
C LEU A 92 -4.16 15.80 5.72
N GLN A 93 -2.83 15.76 5.87
CA GLN A 93 -2.08 16.78 6.63
C GLN A 93 -2.20 18.18 6.00
N LEU A 94 -2.20 18.30 4.67
CA LEU A 94 -2.41 19.58 4.00
C LEU A 94 -3.86 20.07 4.17
N ILE A 95 -4.83 19.16 4.22
CA ILE A 95 -6.24 19.49 4.49
C ILE A 95 -6.39 19.98 5.94
N GLU A 96 -5.79 19.33 6.93
CA GLU A 96 -5.81 19.77 8.33
C GLU A 96 -5.20 21.16 8.54
N LYS A 97 -4.18 21.48 7.76
CA LYS A 97 -3.56 22.82 7.77
C LYS A 97 -4.38 23.88 7.03
N GLY A 98 -5.53 23.51 6.45
CA GLY A 98 -6.38 24.42 5.67
C GLY A 98 -5.78 24.86 4.34
N LEU A 99 -4.71 24.19 3.88
CA LEU A 99 -4.03 24.51 2.61
C LEU A 99 -4.76 23.92 1.39
N ILE A 100 -5.50 22.84 1.60
CA ILE A 100 -6.36 22.17 0.60
C ILE A 100 -7.74 21.98 1.23
N ASN A 101 -8.82 22.24 0.48
CA ASN A 101 -10.14 21.76 0.84
C ASN A 101 -10.43 20.45 0.10
N ILE A 102 -10.98 19.47 0.80
CA ILE A 102 -11.28 18.15 0.22
C ILE A 102 -12.26 18.22 -0.97
N ASN A 103 -13.06 19.27 -1.03
CA ASN A 103 -14.02 19.54 -2.11
C ASN A 103 -13.50 20.53 -3.16
N ASP A 104 -12.25 20.99 -3.04
CA ASP A 104 -11.65 21.84 -4.07
C ASP A 104 -11.57 21.11 -5.41
N PRO A 105 -11.81 21.84 -6.52
CA PRO A 105 -11.53 21.30 -7.84
C PRO A 105 -10.04 21.10 -8.04
N VAL A 106 -9.66 19.99 -8.66
CA VAL A 106 -8.24 19.69 -8.98
C VAL A 106 -7.65 20.76 -9.89
N SER A 107 -8.46 21.32 -10.78
CA SER A 107 -8.07 22.41 -11.69
C SER A 107 -7.61 23.70 -10.99
N LYS A 108 -7.99 23.93 -9.73
CA LYS A 108 -7.45 25.00 -8.89
C LYS A 108 -5.93 24.90 -8.70
N TYR A 109 -5.42 23.69 -8.65
CA TYR A 109 -4.01 23.38 -8.42
C TYR A 109 -3.28 22.97 -9.70
N ILE A 110 -3.97 22.29 -10.60
CA ILE A 110 -3.43 21.77 -11.87
C ILE A 110 -4.37 22.23 -13.01
N PRO A 111 -4.10 23.39 -13.64
CA PRO A 111 -5.01 24.00 -14.61
C PRO A 111 -5.36 23.12 -15.82
N SER A 112 -4.48 22.20 -16.23
CA SER A 112 -4.74 21.25 -17.34
C SER A 112 -5.91 20.30 -17.08
N PHE A 113 -6.35 20.16 -15.80
CA PHE A 113 -7.52 19.37 -15.41
C PHE A 113 -8.85 20.13 -15.47
N SER A 114 -8.87 21.36 -15.99
CA SER A 114 -10.12 22.14 -16.13
C SER A 114 -11.05 21.66 -17.23
N ASN A 115 -10.54 20.88 -18.19
CA ASN A 115 -11.25 20.58 -19.44
C ASN A 115 -11.20 19.09 -19.79
N LEU A 116 -11.55 18.23 -18.84
CA LEU A 116 -11.50 16.78 -19.00
C LEU A 116 -12.59 16.25 -19.95
N ASN A 117 -12.25 15.18 -20.65
CA ASN A 117 -13.18 14.42 -21.47
C ASN A 117 -13.53 13.10 -20.76
N CYS A 118 -14.77 12.67 -20.89
CA CYS A 118 -15.27 11.39 -20.42
C CYS A 118 -15.55 10.46 -21.60
N MET A 119 -15.31 9.16 -21.46
CA MET A 119 -15.65 8.16 -22.47
C MET A 119 -17.15 7.97 -22.56
N LEU A 120 -17.68 7.85 -23.76
CA LEU A 120 -19.04 7.37 -23.98
C LEU A 120 -18.99 5.84 -23.92
N LEU A 121 -19.25 5.28 -22.73
CA LEU A 121 -19.25 3.82 -22.56
C LEU A 121 -20.49 3.23 -23.21
N ASP A 122 -20.30 2.20 -24.04
CA ASP A 122 -21.38 1.34 -24.52
C ASP A 122 -21.77 0.38 -23.39
N PRO A 123 -23.02 0.41 -22.87
CA PRO A 123 -23.46 -0.49 -21.82
C PRO A 123 -23.33 -1.98 -22.16
N GLU A 124 -23.32 -2.34 -23.43
CA GLU A 124 -23.20 -3.73 -23.90
C GLU A 124 -21.74 -4.21 -24.02
N ASN A 125 -20.75 -3.29 -24.01
CA ASN A 125 -19.33 -3.58 -24.19
C ASN A 125 -18.45 -3.19 -23.00
N LEU A 126 -19.01 -3.18 -21.81
CA LEU A 126 -18.30 -2.89 -20.55
C LEU A 126 -17.25 -3.97 -20.17
N LYS A 127 -16.39 -4.36 -21.08
CA LYS A 127 -15.13 -5.01 -20.74
C LYS A 127 -14.11 -3.93 -20.37
N ILE A 128 -14.23 -3.39 -19.18
CA ILE A 128 -13.22 -2.54 -18.60
C ILE A 128 -12.05 -3.43 -18.18
N SER A 129 -11.17 -3.74 -19.12
CA SER A 129 -9.80 -4.05 -18.77
C SER A 129 -9.18 -2.71 -18.35
N GLY A 130 -8.49 -2.63 -17.23
CA GLY A 130 -7.81 -1.39 -16.79
C GLY A 130 -6.66 -0.97 -17.73
N TYR A 131 -6.65 -1.48 -18.95
CA TYR A 131 -5.69 -1.28 -20.03
C TYR A 131 -6.47 -1.40 -21.34
N GLY A 132 -6.72 -0.28 -22.01
CA GLY A 132 -7.27 -0.31 -23.37
C GLY A 132 -7.98 0.98 -23.75
N ARG A 133 -7.53 1.56 -24.86
CA ARG A 133 -8.12 2.70 -25.51
C ARG A 133 -9.29 2.25 -26.37
N ASN A 134 -10.46 2.88 -26.17
CA ASN A 134 -11.42 3.12 -27.23
C ASN A 134 -11.54 4.64 -27.36
N GLU A 135 -10.66 5.24 -28.16
CA GLU A 135 -10.58 6.69 -28.39
C GLU A 135 -11.78 7.28 -29.14
N GLU A 136 -12.70 6.46 -29.61
CA GLU A 136 -13.60 6.90 -30.70
C GLU A 136 -14.80 7.73 -30.27
N ARG A 137 -15.19 7.74 -28.97
CA ARG A 137 -16.33 8.54 -28.53
C ARG A 137 -16.10 9.12 -27.15
N THR A 138 -15.76 10.40 -27.11
CA THR A 138 -15.64 11.15 -25.87
C THR A 138 -16.59 12.35 -25.87
N TYR A 139 -16.94 12.82 -24.69
CA TYR A 139 -17.70 14.05 -24.47
C TYR A 139 -17.07 14.83 -23.32
N LYS A 140 -17.35 16.13 -23.21
CA LYS A 140 -16.91 16.93 -22.07
C LYS A 140 -17.56 16.44 -20.79
N CYS A 141 -16.74 16.07 -19.79
CA CYS A 141 -17.26 15.67 -18.48
C CYS A 141 -18.17 16.78 -17.92
N LYS A 142 -19.28 16.36 -17.33
CA LYS A 142 -20.26 17.28 -16.71
C LYS A 142 -19.89 17.61 -15.29
N ASN A 143 -19.29 16.65 -14.59
CA ASN A 143 -18.89 16.80 -13.20
C ASN A 143 -17.47 17.32 -13.11
N GLU A 144 -17.26 18.25 -12.18
CA GLU A 144 -15.95 18.76 -11.85
C GLU A 144 -15.13 17.70 -11.07
N LEU A 145 -13.87 17.50 -11.44
CA LEU A 145 -12.97 16.63 -10.72
C LEU A 145 -12.49 17.30 -9.43
N LYS A 146 -12.77 16.67 -8.27
CA LYS A 146 -12.43 17.19 -6.94
C LYS A 146 -11.37 16.33 -6.24
N ILE A 147 -10.70 16.90 -5.25
CA ILE A 147 -9.70 16.22 -4.42
C ILE A 147 -10.28 14.93 -3.79
N ILE A 148 -11.51 14.97 -3.27
CA ILE A 148 -12.18 13.80 -2.69
C ILE A 148 -12.33 12.66 -3.71
N HIS A 149 -12.53 12.98 -4.98
CA HIS A 149 -12.66 11.96 -6.04
C HIS A 149 -11.35 11.23 -6.28
N LEU A 150 -10.21 11.91 -6.19
CA LEU A 150 -8.88 11.30 -6.27
C LEU A 150 -8.58 10.43 -5.03
N LEU A 151 -8.81 10.97 -3.83
CA LEU A 151 -8.60 10.26 -2.56
C LEU A 151 -9.40 8.95 -2.48
N SER A 152 -10.63 8.96 -3.00
CA SER A 152 -11.56 7.82 -2.95
C SER A 152 -11.54 6.91 -4.20
N HIS A 153 -10.60 7.14 -5.14
CA HIS A 153 -10.57 6.46 -6.43
C HIS A 153 -11.88 6.56 -7.23
N ARG A 154 -12.55 7.71 -7.17
CA ARG A 154 -13.78 8.01 -7.92
C ARG A 154 -13.59 9.12 -8.95
N SER A 155 -12.34 9.31 -9.40
CA SER A 155 -12.01 10.31 -10.41
C SER A 155 -12.48 9.94 -11.83
N GLY A 156 -12.58 8.64 -12.11
CA GLY A 156 -12.76 8.12 -13.45
C GLY A 156 -11.45 7.84 -14.21
N PHE A 157 -10.29 8.23 -13.67
CA PHE A 157 -8.98 7.89 -14.27
C PHE A 157 -8.60 6.43 -13.99
N ALA A 158 -8.32 5.68 -15.05
CA ALA A 158 -7.57 4.42 -14.99
C ALA A 158 -6.05 4.69 -14.93
N THR A 159 -5.25 3.64 -14.98
CA THR A 159 -3.82 3.77 -15.26
C THR A 159 -3.63 3.73 -16.78
N PRO A 160 -3.16 4.81 -17.43
CA PRO A 160 -2.89 4.84 -18.86
C PRO A 160 -1.92 3.73 -19.28
N GLU A 161 -2.05 3.23 -20.50
CA GLU A 161 -1.19 2.14 -21.01
C GLU A 161 0.30 2.50 -20.96
N ASN A 162 0.63 3.72 -21.32
CA ASN A 162 2.01 4.22 -21.35
C ASN A 162 2.45 4.94 -20.08
N PHE A 163 1.65 4.92 -19.02
CA PHE A 163 1.87 5.72 -17.81
C PHE A 163 3.30 5.66 -17.28
N TYR A 164 3.89 4.47 -17.18
CA TYR A 164 5.24 4.32 -16.65
C TYR A 164 6.33 4.79 -17.62
N VAL A 165 6.09 4.65 -18.92
CA VAL A 165 6.99 5.18 -19.96
C VAL A 165 6.97 6.69 -19.92
N ASP A 166 5.78 7.27 -19.83
CA ASP A 166 5.60 8.72 -19.76
C ASP A 166 6.19 9.29 -18.46
N ALA A 167 6.00 8.59 -17.33
CA ALA A 167 6.59 8.98 -16.04
C ALA A 167 8.12 8.96 -16.03
N ILE A 168 8.75 8.07 -16.82
CA ILE A 168 10.23 8.02 -16.95
C ILE A 168 10.75 9.12 -17.87
N ARG A 169 9.96 9.49 -18.86
CA ARG A 169 10.35 10.49 -19.89
C ARG A 169 10.06 11.91 -19.48
N ALA A 170 9.05 12.12 -18.65
CA ALA A 170 8.66 13.44 -18.21
C ALA A 170 9.77 14.07 -17.33
N ASP A 171 10.03 15.34 -17.53
CA ASP A 171 11.02 16.11 -16.78
C ASP A 171 10.61 16.34 -15.32
N ASN A 172 9.31 16.25 -15.01
CA ASN A 172 8.75 16.47 -13.68
C ASN A 172 7.30 16.00 -13.60
N LEU A 173 6.68 16.06 -12.40
CA LEU A 173 5.27 15.71 -12.23
C LEU A 173 4.31 16.64 -12.97
N GLU A 174 4.68 17.91 -13.22
CA GLU A 174 3.82 18.83 -13.96
C GLU A 174 3.61 18.35 -15.40
N GLU A 175 4.70 18.06 -16.12
CA GLU A 175 4.65 17.53 -17.47
C GLU A 175 3.88 16.20 -17.53
N LEU A 176 4.13 15.30 -16.54
CA LEU A 176 3.38 14.04 -16.47
C LEU A 176 1.88 14.29 -16.30
N MET A 177 1.48 15.29 -15.50
CA MET A 177 0.06 15.62 -15.32
C MET A 177 -0.56 16.21 -16.58
N ASP A 178 0.19 16.98 -17.36
CA ASP A 178 -0.26 17.49 -18.65
C ASP A 178 -0.49 16.37 -19.68
N ILE A 179 0.30 15.31 -19.61
CA ILE A 179 0.06 14.09 -20.39
C ILE A 179 -1.20 13.38 -19.92
N ILE A 180 -1.33 13.13 -18.61
CA ILE A 180 -2.48 12.42 -18.01
C ILE A 180 -3.80 13.18 -18.25
N SER A 181 -3.78 14.51 -18.23
CA SER A 181 -4.99 15.33 -18.43
C SER A 181 -5.64 15.15 -19.82
N LYS A 182 -4.89 14.62 -20.78
CA LYS A 182 -5.39 14.32 -22.14
C LYS A 182 -6.07 12.96 -22.24
N GLU A 183 -5.85 12.08 -21.26
CA GLU A 183 -6.50 10.77 -21.21
C GLU A 183 -7.98 10.94 -20.82
N PRO A 184 -8.91 10.31 -21.54
CA PRO A 184 -10.32 10.41 -21.21
C PRO A 184 -10.64 9.61 -19.93
N LEU A 185 -11.53 10.15 -19.11
CA LEU A 185 -12.05 9.49 -17.93
C LEU A 185 -13.02 8.38 -18.35
N HIS A 186 -12.92 7.22 -17.73
CA HIS A 186 -13.86 6.11 -17.96
C HIS A 186 -15.26 6.40 -17.40
N TYR A 187 -15.35 7.24 -16.38
CA TYR A 187 -16.61 7.63 -15.72
C TYR A 187 -16.60 9.10 -15.37
N GLU A 188 -17.78 9.69 -15.26
CA GLU A 188 -17.94 11.01 -14.66
C GLU A 188 -17.32 11.05 -13.26
N PRO A 189 -16.55 12.10 -12.92
CA PRO A 189 -15.99 12.26 -11.58
C PRO A 189 -17.05 12.13 -10.48
N GLY A 190 -16.74 11.35 -9.46
CA GLY A 190 -17.61 11.13 -8.31
C GLY A 190 -18.64 10.01 -8.48
N THR A 191 -18.81 9.41 -9.66
CA THR A 191 -19.86 8.41 -9.89
C THR A 191 -19.45 7.00 -9.54
N ASN A 192 -18.35 6.53 -10.07
CA ASN A 192 -17.93 5.13 -9.96
C ASN A 192 -16.51 5.02 -9.38
N TYR A 193 -16.25 3.93 -8.70
CA TYR A 193 -14.90 3.58 -8.28
C TYR A 193 -14.09 3.06 -9.47
N LEU A 194 -12.91 3.62 -9.67
CA LEU A 194 -11.92 3.12 -10.63
C LEU A 194 -10.51 3.29 -10.08
N TYR A 195 -9.87 2.17 -9.83
CA TYR A 195 -8.50 2.17 -9.36
C TYR A 195 -7.52 2.61 -10.46
N GLY A 196 -6.65 3.57 -10.16
CA GLY A 196 -5.72 4.11 -11.13
C GLY A 196 -4.67 5.05 -10.52
N VAL A 197 -4.26 6.06 -11.29
CA VAL A 197 -3.15 6.98 -11.01
C VAL A 197 -3.44 8.09 -10.00
N ASN A 198 -4.58 8.05 -9.35
CA ASN A 198 -5.13 9.14 -8.52
C ASN A 198 -4.11 9.76 -7.56
N GLN A 199 -3.33 8.96 -6.85
CA GLN A 199 -2.38 9.47 -5.85
C GLN A 199 -1.13 10.09 -6.49
N SER A 200 -0.81 9.76 -7.74
CA SER A 200 0.23 10.49 -8.48
C SER A 200 -0.24 11.90 -8.85
N ILE A 201 -1.53 12.08 -9.19
CA ILE A 201 -2.15 13.40 -9.39
C ILE A 201 -2.14 14.19 -8.08
N LEU A 202 -2.50 13.55 -6.95
CA LEU A 202 -2.44 14.16 -5.62
C LEU A 202 -1.01 14.55 -5.22
N GLY A 203 0.00 13.80 -5.67
CA GLY A 203 1.41 14.18 -5.50
C GLY A 203 1.71 15.54 -6.12
N ARG A 204 1.24 15.79 -7.35
CA ARG A 204 1.41 17.12 -7.97
C ARG A 204 0.61 18.21 -7.25
N VAL A 205 -0.60 17.93 -6.78
CA VAL A 205 -1.35 18.88 -5.94
C VAL A 205 -0.54 19.26 -4.70
N ALA A 206 0.09 18.30 -4.04
CA ALA A 206 0.95 18.57 -2.88
C ALA A 206 2.16 19.43 -3.24
N GLU A 207 2.83 19.20 -4.37
CA GLU A 207 3.94 20.05 -4.85
C GLU A 207 3.53 21.50 -5.01
N VAL A 208 2.40 21.73 -5.68
CA VAL A 208 1.88 23.09 -5.92
C VAL A 208 1.58 23.81 -4.61
N VAL A 209 0.99 23.12 -3.66
CA VAL A 209 0.59 23.70 -2.39
C VAL A 209 1.74 23.89 -1.42
N TYR A 210 2.67 22.93 -1.38
CA TYR A 210 3.81 22.96 -0.47
C TYR A 210 4.98 23.78 -1.00
N GLY A 211 5.06 23.99 -2.32
CA GLY A 211 6.11 24.75 -2.98
C GLY A 211 7.47 24.03 -3.09
N LYS A 212 7.49 22.71 -2.90
CA LYS A 212 8.67 21.84 -3.09
C LYS A 212 8.24 20.56 -3.79
N SER A 213 9.21 19.78 -4.31
CA SER A 213 8.92 18.49 -4.94
C SER A 213 8.21 17.53 -3.97
N PHE A 214 7.43 16.61 -4.52
CA PHE A 214 6.58 15.71 -3.72
C PHE A 214 7.39 14.78 -2.79
N ASP A 215 8.55 14.31 -3.23
CA ASP A 215 9.46 13.54 -2.40
C ASP A 215 10.00 14.35 -1.21
N VAL A 216 10.34 15.61 -1.42
CA VAL A 216 10.77 16.54 -0.35
C VAL A 216 9.60 16.82 0.60
N PHE A 217 8.40 17.05 0.06
CA PHE A 217 7.20 17.23 0.88
C PHE A 217 6.98 16.04 1.84
N LEU A 218 6.92 14.81 1.32
CA LEU A 218 6.73 13.63 2.17
C LEU A 218 7.89 13.40 3.13
N LYS A 219 9.12 13.67 2.71
CA LYS A 219 10.29 13.57 3.58
C LYS A 219 10.18 14.50 4.78
N GLU A 220 9.85 15.77 4.56
CA GLU A 220 9.80 16.78 5.64
C GLU A 220 8.56 16.63 6.52
N SER A 221 7.41 16.33 5.92
CA SER A 221 6.13 16.30 6.64
C SER A 221 5.79 14.95 7.26
N LEU A 222 6.38 13.85 6.78
CA LEU A 222 6.01 12.52 7.21
C LEU A 222 7.21 11.63 7.56
N PHE A 223 8.20 11.47 6.66
CA PHE A 223 9.28 10.50 6.89
C PHE A 223 10.19 10.89 8.04
N ILE A 224 10.64 12.15 8.11
CA ILE A 224 11.47 12.62 9.23
C ILE A 224 10.71 12.57 10.56
N PRO A 225 9.46 13.09 10.67
CA PRO A 225 8.68 12.99 11.91
C PRO A 225 8.43 11.56 12.39
N LEU A 226 8.33 10.59 11.47
CA LEU A 226 8.14 9.17 11.77
C LEU A 226 9.46 8.39 11.89
N GLU A 227 10.62 9.06 11.84
CA GLU A 227 11.94 8.42 11.89
C GLU A 227 12.13 7.35 10.79
N MET A 228 11.52 7.56 9.61
CA MET A 228 11.61 6.70 8.43
C MET A 228 12.79 7.13 7.56
N PHE A 229 14.00 6.96 8.05
CA PHE A 229 15.20 7.54 7.43
C PHE A 229 15.72 6.79 6.20
N ASP A 230 15.31 5.52 6.04
CA ASP A 230 15.65 4.69 4.89
C ASP A 230 14.50 4.64 3.85
N THR A 231 13.52 5.56 3.97
CA THR A 231 12.35 5.63 3.08
C THR A 231 12.47 6.77 2.09
N GLY A 232 12.10 6.52 0.83
CA GLY A 232 12.15 7.53 -0.22
C GLY A 232 11.70 7.01 -1.58
N PHE A 233 11.98 7.79 -2.63
CA PHE A 233 11.53 7.49 -3.99
C PHE A 233 12.66 7.00 -4.90
N TYR A 234 13.93 7.20 -4.54
CA TYR A 234 15.04 7.02 -5.44
C TYR A 234 16.13 6.10 -4.88
N LEU A 235 16.73 5.34 -5.78
CA LEU A 235 17.87 4.47 -5.50
C LEU A 235 19.16 5.12 -6.04
N ASP A 236 20.18 5.18 -5.22
CA ASP A 236 21.55 5.40 -5.64
C ASP A 236 22.34 4.08 -5.75
N LYS A 237 23.63 4.15 -6.11
CA LYS A 237 24.49 2.96 -6.20
C LYS A 237 24.60 2.18 -4.89
N LYS A 238 24.50 2.86 -3.74
CA LYS A 238 24.61 2.26 -2.41
C LYS A 238 23.30 1.56 -2.02
N THR A 239 22.20 2.27 -2.17
CA THR A 239 20.85 1.78 -1.79
C THR A 239 20.33 0.73 -2.77
N LYS A 240 20.72 0.77 -4.06
CA LYS A 240 20.39 -0.29 -5.03
C LYS A 240 20.85 -1.67 -4.57
N LYS A 241 21.97 -1.74 -3.84
CA LYS A 241 22.49 -3.02 -3.31
C LYS A 241 21.62 -3.61 -2.21
N LEU A 242 20.79 -2.79 -1.56
CA LEU A 242 19.87 -3.21 -0.50
C LEU A 242 18.53 -3.73 -1.05
N LEU A 243 18.29 -3.56 -2.34
CA LEU A 243 17.07 -4.01 -2.98
C LEU A 243 17.09 -5.53 -3.16
N GLN A 244 16.02 -6.21 -2.72
CA GLN A 244 15.86 -7.63 -2.98
C GLN A 244 15.60 -7.89 -4.48
N PRO A 245 16.17 -8.94 -5.10
CA PRO A 245 15.82 -9.38 -6.45
C PRO A 245 14.35 -9.75 -6.58
N VAL A 246 13.77 -9.59 -7.76
CA VAL A 246 12.39 -10.02 -8.02
C VAL A 246 12.35 -11.50 -8.34
N TYR A 247 11.59 -12.26 -7.57
CA TYR A 247 11.27 -13.64 -7.91
C TYR A 247 10.23 -13.68 -9.05
N LEU A 248 10.59 -14.38 -10.13
CA LEU A 248 9.76 -14.58 -11.30
C LEU A 248 9.29 -16.03 -11.34
N LYS A 249 7.98 -16.25 -11.36
CA LYS A 249 7.38 -17.54 -11.64
C LYS A 249 6.51 -17.44 -12.87
N SER A 250 6.93 -18.07 -13.95
CA SER A 250 6.11 -18.22 -15.16
C SER A 250 6.30 -19.61 -15.74
N SER A 251 5.48 -19.98 -16.73
CA SER A 251 5.63 -21.24 -17.45
C SER A 251 6.99 -21.38 -18.16
N ASN A 252 7.63 -20.26 -18.48
CA ASN A 252 8.86 -20.22 -19.27
C ASN A 252 10.09 -19.75 -18.50
N ILE A 253 9.90 -19.07 -17.35
CA ILE A 253 11.00 -18.50 -16.56
C ILE A 253 10.67 -18.73 -15.09
N GLU A 254 11.54 -19.46 -14.41
CA GLU A 254 11.50 -19.59 -12.95
C GLU A 254 12.87 -19.17 -12.39
N GLY A 255 12.86 -18.32 -11.35
CA GLY A 255 14.07 -17.84 -10.69
C GLY A 255 14.01 -16.39 -10.29
N PHE A 256 15.18 -15.77 -10.15
CA PHE A 256 15.32 -14.39 -9.69
C PHE A 256 15.88 -13.51 -10.80
N ASN A 257 15.39 -12.28 -10.86
CA ASN A 257 15.92 -11.24 -11.75
C ASN A 257 16.50 -10.12 -10.90
N GLU A 258 17.80 -10.01 -10.83
CA GLU A 258 18.49 -8.99 -10.05
C GLU A 258 18.28 -7.58 -10.60
N ASP A 259 18.11 -7.42 -11.91
CA ASP A 259 17.94 -6.14 -12.58
C ASP A 259 16.47 -5.77 -12.77
N GLY A 260 15.57 -6.73 -12.64
CA GLY A 260 14.13 -6.52 -12.75
C GLY A 260 13.58 -5.75 -11.55
N ILE A 261 13.20 -4.51 -11.76
CA ILE A 261 12.66 -3.66 -10.70
C ILE A 261 11.16 -3.54 -10.80
N THR A 262 10.62 -3.63 -12.00
CA THR A 262 9.21 -3.47 -12.26
C THR A 262 8.66 -4.60 -13.12
N ARG A 263 7.33 -4.69 -13.19
CA ARG A 263 6.61 -5.53 -14.14
C ARG A 263 6.96 -5.22 -15.61
N LEU A 264 7.50 -4.05 -15.86
CA LEU A 264 7.83 -3.51 -17.17
C LEU A 264 9.33 -3.66 -17.51
N GLY A 265 10.03 -4.58 -16.85
CA GLY A 265 11.47 -4.77 -17.04
C GLY A 265 12.29 -3.71 -16.31
N ASN A 266 13.34 -3.23 -16.95
CA ASN A 266 14.26 -2.25 -16.35
C ASN A 266 13.72 -0.81 -16.32
N MET A 267 12.44 -0.59 -16.57
CA MET A 267 11.84 0.74 -16.47
C MET A 267 11.68 1.13 -15.00
N MET A 268 12.52 2.04 -14.55
CA MET A 268 12.75 2.38 -13.16
C MET A 268 12.22 3.76 -12.83
N THR A 269 11.05 3.80 -12.23
CA THR A 269 10.59 5.01 -11.55
C THR A 269 11.44 5.34 -10.33
N TYR A 270 12.26 4.39 -9.85
CA TYR A 270 13.19 4.57 -8.70
C TYR A 270 14.58 5.08 -9.10
N HIS A 271 14.84 5.31 -10.37
CA HIS A 271 16.15 5.80 -10.80
C HIS A 271 16.33 7.23 -10.32
N LYS A 272 17.55 7.57 -9.85
CA LYS A 272 17.87 8.92 -9.39
C LYS A 272 17.62 10.00 -10.47
N GLU A 273 17.67 9.62 -11.72
CA GLU A 273 17.44 10.50 -12.86
C GLU A 273 15.95 10.71 -13.17
N SER A 274 15.06 9.89 -12.60
CA SER A 274 13.61 10.13 -12.69
C SER A 274 13.27 11.37 -11.86
N GLN A 275 12.52 12.27 -12.44
CA GLN A 275 12.06 13.50 -11.79
C GLN A 275 10.58 13.42 -11.39
N THR A 276 9.99 12.23 -11.48
CA THR A 276 8.56 12.00 -11.21
C THR A 276 8.36 11.08 -10.01
N PRO A 277 8.37 11.62 -8.78
CA PRO A 277 8.08 10.83 -7.59
C PRO A 277 6.59 10.42 -7.56
N LEU A 278 6.29 9.19 -7.99
CA LEU A 278 4.91 8.72 -8.16
C LEU A 278 4.23 8.42 -6.83
N GLY A 279 3.27 9.23 -6.44
CA GLY A 279 2.50 9.07 -5.20
C GLY A 279 1.67 7.78 -5.15
N ALA A 280 1.37 7.18 -6.30
CA ALA A 280 0.61 5.94 -6.36
C ALA A 280 1.45 4.68 -6.06
N GLU A 281 2.80 4.71 -6.28
CA GLU A 281 3.60 3.48 -6.26
C GLU A 281 5.11 3.66 -6.12
N GLY A 282 5.59 4.91 -5.99
CA GLY A 282 7.01 5.22 -6.10
C GLY A 282 7.85 5.04 -4.81
N ILE A 283 7.27 4.62 -3.69
CA ILE A 283 7.98 4.58 -2.41
C ILE A 283 8.74 3.27 -2.24
N LEU A 284 9.98 3.43 -1.80
CA LEU A 284 10.87 2.38 -1.30
C LEU A 284 11.02 2.56 0.21
N THR A 285 10.98 1.47 0.96
CA THR A 285 11.10 1.51 2.42
C THR A 285 11.69 0.23 2.98
N THR A 286 12.16 0.28 4.21
CA THR A 286 12.46 -0.92 5.00
C THR A 286 11.22 -1.32 5.81
N SER A 287 11.15 -2.58 6.22
CA SER A 287 10.06 -3.03 7.11
C SER A 287 10.07 -2.32 8.46
N LYS A 288 11.26 -1.92 8.95
CA LYS A 288 11.41 -1.14 10.18
C LYS A 288 10.79 0.25 10.04
N ASP A 289 11.13 0.98 8.98
CA ASP A 289 10.56 2.31 8.74
C ASP A 289 9.06 2.25 8.56
N PHE A 290 8.58 1.26 7.79
CA PHE A 290 7.14 1.09 7.58
C PHE A 290 6.39 0.68 8.85
N SER A 291 7.06 0.04 9.82
CA SER A 291 6.48 -0.22 11.16
C SER A 291 6.15 1.08 11.88
N ASN A 292 6.99 2.10 11.80
CA ASN A 292 6.71 3.41 12.41
C ASN A 292 5.46 4.07 11.80
N PHE A 293 5.27 3.91 10.48
CA PHE A 293 4.05 4.37 9.81
C PHE A 293 2.80 3.60 10.28
N CYS A 294 2.89 2.27 10.42
CA CYS A 294 1.81 1.45 10.93
C CYS A 294 1.48 1.78 12.40
N GLU A 295 2.50 2.01 13.21
CA GLU A 295 2.34 2.41 14.61
C GLU A 295 1.60 3.74 14.71
N MET A 296 1.99 4.74 13.94
CA MET A 296 1.28 6.02 13.86
C MET A 296 -0.21 5.82 13.51
N LEU A 297 -0.52 4.97 12.53
CA LEU A 297 -1.92 4.68 12.18
C LEU A 297 -2.67 3.98 13.32
N LEU A 298 -2.04 3.03 14.00
CA LEU A 298 -2.63 2.28 15.11
C LEU A 298 -2.97 3.18 16.29
N TYR A 299 -2.09 4.13 16.61
CA TYR A 299 -2.28 5.10 17.70
C TYR A 299 -3.06 6.35 17.28
N GLY A 300 -3.90 6.25 16.25
CA GLY A 300 -4.79 7.35 15.87
C GLY A 300 -4.06 8.61 15.42
N GLY A 301 -2.89 8.45 14.79
CA GLY A 301 -2.10 9.55 14.23
C GLY A 301 -0.98 10.05 15.13
N VAL A 302 -0.68 9.37 16.24
CA VAL A 302 0.40 9.72 17.17
C VAL A 302 1.59 8.79 16.98
N PHE A 303 2.80 9.33 16.99
CA PHE A 303 4.06 8.57 17.02
C PHE A 303 5.05 9.25 17.96
N ASN A 304 5.68 8.48 18.86
CA ASN A 304 6.63 9.00 19.85
C ASN A 304 6.11 10.25 20.60
N ASN A 305 4.85 10.22 21.06
CA ASN A 305 4.14 11.32 21.72
C ASN A 305 3.99 12.61 20.88
N LYS A 306 4.17 12.53 19.56
CA LYS A 306 3.95 13.64 18.63
C LYS A 306 2.73 13.35 17.76
N GLN A 307 1.84 14.33 17.64
CA GLN A 307 0.74 14.27 16.71
C GLN A 307 1.29 14.46 15.29
N ILE A 308 1.16 13.45 14.46
CA ILE A 308 1.54 13.45 13.04
C ILE A 308 0.34 13.85 12.17
N ILE A 309 -0.82 13.31 12.51
CA ILE A 309 -2.12 13.59 11.88
C ILE A 309 -3.23 13.39 12.91
N SER A 310 -4.39 14.05 12.76
CA SER A 310 -5.48 13.89 13.73
C SER A 310 -6.17 12.53 13.63
N SER A 311 -6.79 12.11 14.72
CA SER A 311 -7.62 10.91 14.74
C SER A 311 -8.85 11.04 13.85
N GLU A 312 -9.35 12.26 13.68
CA GLU A 312 -10.46 12.61 12.78
C GLU A 312 -10.11 12.33 11.32
N SER A 313 -8.90 12.64 10.90
CA SER A 313 -8.41 12.32 9.54
C SER A 313 -8.28 10.82 9.32
N ILE A 314 -7.82 10.06 10.30
CA ILE A 314 -7.79 8.59 10.20
C ILE A 314 -9.21 8.02 10.16
N LYS A 315 -10.14 8.52 10.95
CA LYS A 315 -11.55 8.16 10.89
C LYS A 315 -12.15 8.48 9.52
N LEU A 316 -11.85 9.68 8.96
CA LEU A 316 -12.27 10.05 7.62
C LEU A 316 -11.69 9.07 6.58
N MET A 317 -10.41 8.72 6.70
CA MET A 317 -9.74 7.79 5.78
C MET A 317 -10.42 6.41 5.76
N THR A 318 -10.93 5.94 6.88
CA THR A 318 -11.58 4.63 7.02
C THR A 318 -13.10 4.64 6.80
N GLN A 319 -13.73 5.79 6.49
CA GLN A 319 -15.13 5.85 6.13
C GLN A 319 -15.41 5.16 4.80
N LYS A 320 -16.65 4.70 4.63
CA LYS A 320 -17.11 4.00 3.41
C LYS A 320 -17.39 5.00 2.29
N PHE A 321 -16.56 4.99 1.27
CA PHE A 321 -16.73 5.78 0.05
C PHE A 321 -17.23 4.95 -1.14
N SER A 322 -16.91 3.67 -1.16
CA SER A 322 -17.37 2.74 -2.18
C SER A 322 -17.52 1.33 -1.62
N GLU A 323 -18.44 0.56 -2.21
CA GLU A 323 -18.56 -0.87 -1.95
C GLU A 323 -17.31 -1.63 -2.38
N SER A 324 -17.19 -2.88 -1.95
CA SER A 324 -16.20 -3.80 -2.48
C SER A 324 -16.32 -3.91 -4.01
N TYR A 325 -15.25 -4.32 -4.68
CA TYR A 325 -15.22 -4.41 -6.13
C TYR A 325 -16.49 -5.01 -6.71
N PRO A 326 -17.06 -4.40 -7.78
CA PRO A 326 -18.07 -5.05 -8.59
C PRO A 326 -17.53 -6.42 -9.05
N LYS A 327 -18.40 -7.41 -9.11
CA LYS A 327 -18.07 -8.80 -9.49
C LYS A 327 -17.24 -8.92 -10.78
N GLU A 328 -17.33 -7.93 -11.65
CA GLU A 328 -16.74 -7.92 -12.98
C GLU A 328 -15.25 -7.53 -13.02
N TYR A 329 -14.69 -6.98 -11.96
CA TYR A 329 -13.39 -6.28 -12.06
C TYR A 329 -12.14 -7.13 -11.82
N TRP A 330 -12.17 -8.13 -10.89
CA TRP A 330 -11.00 -8.95 -10.52
C TRP A 330 -11.32 -10.39 -10.15
N GLY A 331 -12.47 -10.88 -10.61
CA GLY A 331 -12.98 -12.17 -10.17
C GLY A 331 -13.65 -12.08 -8.79
N GLU A 332 -14.61 -12.92 -8.58
CA GLU A 332 -15.59 -12.86 -7.48
C GLU A 332 -15.00 -13.00 -6.06
N LYS A 333 -13.68 -13.18 -5.91
CA LYS A 333 -13.07 -13.57 -4.63
C LYS A 333 -12.11 -12.56 -4.01
N TYR A 334 -11.72 -11.51 -4.74
CA TYR A 334 -10.71 -10.57 -4.24
C TYR A 334 -11.32 -9.53 -3.32
N LEU A 335 -10.91 -9.54 -2.04
CA LEU A 335 -11.36 -8.58 -1.01
C LEU A 335 -12.89 -8.51 -0.82
N LEU A 336 -13.60 -9.64 -0.98
CA LEU A 336 -14.99 -9.73 -0.60
C LEU A 336 -15.17 -9.40 0.87
N GLY A 337 -16.19 -8.63 1.21
CA GLY A 337 -16.44 -8.20 2.58
C GLY A 337 -15.64 -6.98 3.03
N PHE A 338 -14.81 -6.42 2.17
CA PHE A 338 -14.17 -5.13 2.40
C PHE A 338 -14.91 -4.03 1.63
N TYR A 339 -15.03 -2.87 2.24
CA TYR A 339 -15.36 -1.64 1.52
C TYR A 339 -14.11 -0.78 1.33
N LYS A 340 -14.22 0.32 0.59
CA LYS A 340 -13.12 1.22 0.26
C LYS A 340 -13.30 2.56 0.96
N GLY A 341 -12.26 2.91 1.72
CA GLY A 341 -12.06 4.23 2.29
C GLY A 341 -11.26 5.13 1.35
N LEU A 342 -10.54 6.10 1.92
CA LEU A 342 -9.59 6.92 1.18
C LEU A 342 -8.26 6.14 1.07
N SER A 343 -8.09 5.46 -0.06
CA SER A 343 -6.92 4.60 -0.35
C SER A 343 -6.66 3.50 0.68
N VAL A 344 -7.68 3.00 1.34
CA VAL A 344 -7.63 1.83 2.22
C VAL A 344 -8.80 0.90 1.95
N PHE A 345 -8.59 -0.40 2.16
CA PHE A 345 -9.65 -1.39 2.30
C PHE A 345 -9.96 -1.55 3.78
N VAL A 346 -11.25 -1.61 4.12
CA VAL A 346 -11.74 -1.77 5.50
C VAL A 346 -12.65 -3.00 5.55
N LEU A 347 -12.38 -3.92 6.45
CA LEU A 347 -13.15 -5.16 6.59
C LEU A 347 -14.50 -4.89 7.27
N GLU A 348 -15.58 -5.07 6.52
CA GLU A 348 -16.96 -4.92 6.99
C GLU A 348 -17.58 -6.28 7.38
N ASP A 349 -17.33 -7.30 6.57
CA ASP A 349 -17.90 -8.64 6.77
C ASP A 349 -16.84 -9.74 6.58
N PRO A 350 -16.17 -10.17 7.66
CA PRO A 350 -15.15 -11.20 7.61
C PRO A 350 -15.68 -12.56 7.14
N LYS A 351 -16.98 -12.83 7.28
CA LYS A 351 -17.58 -14.13 6.89
C LYS A 351 -17.54 -14.35 5.39
N LYS A 352 -17.59 -13.28 4.58
CA LYS A 352 -17.55 -13.39 3.12
C LYS A 352 -16.25 -14.00 2.59
N MET A 353 -15.15 -13.83 3.28
CA MET A 353 -13.85 -14.45 2.97
C MET A 353 -13.42 -15.50 3.99
N LYS A 354 -14.30 -15.88 4.93
CA LYS A 354 -13.98 -16.82 6.01
C LYS A 354 -12.75 -16.35 6.82
N LEU A 355 -12.65 -15.05 7.07
CA LEU A 355 -11.58 -14.47 7.84
C LEU A 355 -11.82 -14.64 9.34
N LYS A 356 -10.73 -14.90 10.08
CA LYS A 356 -10.70 -14.88 11.54
C LYS A 356 -10.45 -13.47 12.09
N ALA A 357 -9.97 -12.58 11.23
CA ALA A 357 -9.77 -11.17 11.55
C ALA A 357 -11.09 -10.50 11.96
N PRO A 358 -11.08 -9.57 12.93
CA PRO A 358 -12.27 -8.82 13.31
C PRO A 358 -12.68 -7.82 12.24
N LYS A 359 -13.87 -7.25 12.38
CA LYS A 359 -14.30 -6.10 11.58
C LYS A 359 -13.39 -4.90 11.83
N ASN A 360 -13.45 -3.92 10.93
CA ASN A 360 -12.76 -2.64 11.01
C ASN A 360 -11.24 -2.70 10.86
N ILE A 361 -10.64 -3.89 10.64
CA ILE A 361 -9.25 -3.90 10.20
C ILE A 361 -9.15 -3.18 8.84
N PHE A 362 -8.09 -2.40 8.67
CA PHE A 362 -7.85 -1.70 7.42
C PHE A 362 -6.40 -1.79 6.98
N GLY A 363 -6.15 -1.66 5.69
CA GLY A 363 -4.81 -1.76 5.14
C GLY A 363 -4.80 -1.67 3.63
N TRP A 364 -3.66 -2.00 3.03
CA TRP A 364 -3.51 -1.99 1.59
C TRP A 364 -2.43 -2.96 1.11
N PRO A 365 -2.66 -3.68 0.02
CA PRO A 365 -1.64 -4.50 -0.61
C PRO A 365 -0.79 -3.70 -1.59
N GLY A 366 0.46 -4.12 -1.77
CA GLY A 366 1.35 -3.65 -2.83
C GLY A 366 1.63 -4.73 -3.86
N LEU A 367 1.91 -4.33 -5.10
CA LEU A 367 2.40 -5.24 -6.13
C LEU A 367 3.69 -5.94 -5.63
N GLN A 368 4.00 -7.11 -6.14
CA GLN A 368 5.12 -7.94 -5.70
C GLN A 368 4.98 -8.52 -4.28
N ASN A 369 3.71 -8.63 -3.81
CA ASN A 369 3.38 -9.31 -2.56
C ASN A 369 3.92 -8.61 -1.31
N THR A 370 3.69 -7.33 -1.19
CA THR A 370 3.75 -6.58 0.06
C THR A 370 2.33 -6.35 0.59
N PHE A 371 2.17 -6.31 1.90
CA PHE A 371 0.86 -6.10 2.53
C PHE A 371 1.02 -5.55 3.94
N PHE A 372 0.13 -4.67 4.37
CA PHE A 372 -0.02 -4.29 5.76
C PHE A 372 -1.48 -4.19 6.15
N TRP A 373 -1.74 -4.35 7.43
CA TRP A 373 -3.05 -4.09 8.02
C TRP A 373 -2.92 -3.54 9.43
N ILE A 374 -3.92 -2.78 9.83
CA ILE A 374 -4.07 -2.20 11.16
C ILE A 374 -5.36 -2.76 11.76
N ASP A 375 -5.31 -3.19 13.00
CA ASP A 375 -6.43 -3.64 13.82
C ASP A 375 -6.53 -2.77 15.07
N PRO A 376 -7.33 -1.71 15.03
CA PRO A 376 -7.45 -0.80 16.17
C PRO A 376 -8.08 -1.44 17.39
N GLU A 377 -8.96 -2.45 17.20
CA GLU A 377 -9.69 -3.09 18.31
C GLU A 377 -8.76 -3.95 19.16
N ASN A 378 -7.81 -4.65 18.54
CA ASN A 378 -6.86 -5.53 19.22
C ASN A 378 -5.49 -4.90 19.44
N PHE A 379 -5.34 -3.58 19.19
CA PHE A 379 -4.06 -2.90 19.26
C PHE A 379 -2.96 -3.67 18.51
N LEU A 380 -3.25 -4.06 17.26
CA LEU A 380 -2.36 -4.88 16.44
C LEU A 380 -2.15 -4.24 15.07
N TYR A 381 -0.93 -4.32 14.57
CA TYR A 381 -0.67 -4.22 13.14
C TYR A 381 0.19 -5.38 12.65
N GLY A 382 0.05 -5.67 11.38
CA GLY A 382 0.89 -6.63 10.71
C GLY A 382 1.45 -6.10 9.40
N ILE A 383 2.67 -6.54 9.09
CA ILE A 383 3.39 -6.20 7.87
C ILE A 383 3.93 -7.49 7.26
N PHE A 384 3.66 -7.68 5.98
CA PHE A 384 4.28 -8.71 5.17
C PHE A 384 5.06 -8.08 4.02
N MET A 385 6.34 -8.44 3.91
CA MET A 385 7.22 -7.93 2.85
C MET A 385 7.83 -9.09 2.08
N SER A 386 7.69 -9.06 0.76
CA SER A 386 8.41 -9.90 -0.17
C SER A 386 8.62 -9.17 -1.49
N ARG A 387 9.27 -9.81 -2.44
CA ARG A 387 9.44 -9.27 -3.77
C ARG A 387 9.27 -10.38 -4.81
N SER A 388 8.01 -10.65 -5.19
CA SER A 388 7.73 -11.69 -6.18
C SER A 388 6.64 -11.26 -7.17
N MET A 389 6.79 -11.69 -8.42
CA MET A 389 5.84 -11.44 -9.50
C MET A 389 4.76 -12.51 -9.62
N THR A 390 4.65 -13.40 -8.64
CA THR A 390 3.56 -14.37 -8.62
C THR A 390 2.25 -13.67 -8.27
N ARG A 391 1.19 -13.97 -9.00
CA ARG A 391 -0.16 -13.55 -8.61
C ARG A 391 -0.65 -14.44 -7.46
N GLY A 392 -1.27 -13.83 -6.47
CA GLY A 392 -2.03 -14.55 -5.46
C GLY A 392 -1.31 -14.77 -4.15
N LEU A 393 -0.70 -13.74 -3.57
CA LEU A 393 -0.45 -13.77 -2.14
C LEU A 393 -1.81 -13.98 -1.46
N PRO A 394 -2.00 -15.07 -0.72
CA PRO A 394 -3.26 -15.32 -0.05
C PRO A 394 -3.35 -14.43 1.20
N TYR A 395 -3.82 -13.18 1.02
CA TYR A 395 -4.04 -12.25 2.15
C TYR A 395 -4.93 -12.84 3.22
N ASP A 396 -5.96 -13.58 2.81
CA ASP A 396 -6.84 -14.35 3.68
C ASP A 396 -6.05 -15.38 4.50
N THR A 397 -5.11 -16.08 3.88
CA THR A 397 -4.28 -17.07 4.57
C THR A 397 -3.32 -16.40 5.55
N ILE A 398 -2.71 -15.27 5.21
CA ILE A 398 -1.86 -14.50 6.13
C ILE A 398 -2.68 -14.03 7.33
N LEU A 399 -3.80 -13.35 7.08
CA LEU A 399 -4.68 -12.86 8.15
C LEU A 399 -5.12 -14.01 9.04
N ASN A 400 -5.63 -15.11 8.45
CA ASN A 400 -6.09 -16.24 9.23
C ASN A 400 -4.97 -16.89 10.06
N SER A 401 -3.75 -17.03 9.50
CA SER A 401 -2.61 -17.58 10.24
C SER A 401 -2.22 -16.69 11.43
N VAL A 402 -2.30 -15.36 11.29
CA VAL A 402 -2.00 -14.44 12.39
C VAL A 402 -3.09 -14.47 13.45
N TYR A 403 -4.37 -14.36 13.05
CA TYR A 403 -5.50 -14.33 14.01
C TYR A 403 -5.86 -15.71 14.60
N GLU A 404 -5.25 -16.80 14.14
CA GLU A 404 -5.25 -18.08 14.85
C GLU A 404 -4.30 -18.09 16.05
N ILE A 405 -3.29 -17.23 16.00
CA ILE A 405 -2.15 -17.26 16.89
C ILE A 405 -2.25 -16.14 17.94
N PHE A 406 -2.66 -14.96 17.55
CA PHE A 406 -2.70 -13.76 18.36
C PHE A 406 -4.10 -13.24 18.62
#